data_8b42062faed35b71368ddab1e4c4271c
#
_entry.id   8b42062faed35b71368ddab1e4c4271c
#
_cell.length_a   1.000
_cell.length_b   1.000
_cell.length_c   1.000
_cell.angle_alpha   90.00
_cell.angle_beta   90.00
_cell.angle_gamma   90.00
#
_symmetry.space_group_name_H-M   'P 1'
#
loop_
_entity.id
_entity.type
_entity.pdbx_description
1 polymer ?
#
loop_
_entity_poly.entity_id
_entity_poly.type
_entity_poly.pdbx_seq_one_letter_code
_entity_poly.pdbx_strand_id
1 'polypeptide(L)'
;SGSAKTLTCRYHGWCFNAEGACTLVRGGDEAYRPEDLDRMDTNLRPIEKFGSYKGFLFGCLDADAPPLDEFLGGAMPFIDLMTDQAPDGMEILRGESRYMMEANWKLQTENSTDGYHVATVHRNFATTVGYRETLAPEGDSGMAKTEASRILSLEKINSGGYDVGNGHMINWADRGNPEAGPSWPQREALLQRYPAGKVKWMLERGRTVTVFPNLLLNDVASSCIRVWRPISAELTEIETWCIAPKNEAPEARRARIRKYEDFFFPASLAVPDDVRAMEGAQIGSEALEDGWNDLALGHKTLVDGADDAAKELGVTPLNSNPGREVETPFFAFWREWAARLSP
;
A
#
# COMPACT_ATOMS: atom_id res chain seq x y z
N SER A 1 -6.87 -15.56 -14.54
CA SER A 1 -5.94 -15.02 -15.55
C SER A 1 -5.74 -16.04 -16.66
N GLY A 2 -5.58 -15.58 -17.88
CA GLY A 2 -5.41 -16.43 -19.05
C GLY A 2 -5.24 -15.59 -20.32
N SER A 3 -5.04 -16.26 -21.46
CA SER A 3 -5.06 -15.67 -22.77
C SER A 3 -6.28 -16.19 -23.52
N ALA A 4 -7.15 -15.30 -23.95
CA ALA A 4 -8.34 -15.63 -24.70
C ALA A 4 -8.48 -14.69 -25.90
N LYS A 5 -8.89 -15.23 -27.06
CA LYS A 5 -9.20 -14.41 -28.24
C LYS A 5 -10.61 -13.80 -28.13
N THR A 6 -11.46 -14.39 -27.31
CA THR A 6 -12.86 -13.99 -27.15
C THR A 6 -13.22 -14.00 -25.67
N LEU A 7 -13.88 -12.96 -25.21
CA LEU A 7 -14.47 -12.83 -23.89
C LEU A 7 -15.97 -13.04 -24.02
N THR A 8 -16.56 -13.97 -23.27
CA THR A 8 -18.00 -14.23 -23.29
C THR A 8 -18.62 -13.83 -21.95
N CYS A 9 -19.60 -12.94 -22.00
CA CYS A 9 -20.39 -12.58 -20.84
C CYS A 9 -21.17 -13.81 -20.34
N ARG A 10 -21.00 -14.15 -19.07
CA ARG A 10 -21.62 -15.34 -18.47
C ARG A 10 -23.10 -15.19 -18.22
N TYR A 11 -23.65 -13.98 -18.33
CA TYR A 11 -25.05 -13.73 -18.06
C TYR A 11 -25.91 -14.04 -19.32
N HIS A 12 -25.64 -13.36 -20.43
CA HIS A 12 -26.45 -13.54 -21.64
C HIS A 12 -25.68 -14.10 -22.86
N GLY A 13 -24.38 -14.38 -22.71
CA GLY A 13 -23.60 -14.99 -23.79
C GLY A 13 -23.13 -14.03 -24.88
N TRP A 14 -23.14 -12.71 -24.62
CA TRP A 14 -22.53 -11.75 -25.55
C TRP A 14 -21.04 -11.98 -25.62
N CYS A 15 -20.48 -11.87 -26.82
CA CYS A 15 -19.06 -12.09 -27.06
C CYS A 15 -18.36 -10.81 -27.48
N PHE A 16 -17.12 -10.65 -27.01
CA PHE A 16 -16.27 -9.51 -27.28
C PHE A 16 -14.87 -10.00 -27.69
N ASN A 17 -14.21 -9.28 -28.58
CA ASN A 17 -12.81 -9.53 -28.88
C ASN A 17 -11.89 -8.95 -27.77
N ALA A 18 -10.58 -9.11 -27.96
CA ALA A 18 -9.58 -8.62 -27.00
C ALA A 18 -9.56 -7.09 -26.85
N GLU A 19 -10.01 -6.38 -27.86
CA GLU A 19 -10.13 -4.91 -27.90
C GLU A 19 -11.44 -4.41 -27.29
N GLY A 20 -12.32 -5.32 -26.86
CA GLY A 20 -13.61 -4.99 -26.24
C GLY A 20 -14.76 -4.75 -27.23
N ALA A 21 -14.50 -4.88 -28.54
CA ALA A 21 -15.56 -4.78 -29.54
C ALA A 21 -16.51 -5.98 -29.44
N CYS A 22 -17.81 -5.73 -29.44
CA CYS A 22 -18.83 -6.76 -29.44
C CYS A 22 -18.81 -7.51 -30.78
N THR A 23 -18.62 -8.82 -30.72
CA THR A 23 -18.58 -9.69 -31.91
C THR A 23 -19.82 -10.56 -32.07
N LEU A 24 -20.61 -10.69 -31.01
CA LEU A 24 -21.84 -11.44 -31.01
C LEU A 24 -22.80 -10.94 -29.95
N VAL A 25 -24.00 -10.57 -30.36
CA VAL A 25 -25.16 -10.41 -29.49
C VAL A 25 -26.03 -11.66 -29.66
N ARG A 26 -26.07 -12.52 -28.65
CA ARG A 26 -26.83 -13.77 -28.70
C ARG A 26 -28.33 -13.47 -28.91
N GLY A 27 -28.92 -14.07 -29.95
CA GLY A 27 -30.32 -13.81 -30.32
C GLY A 27 -30.51 -12.44 -30.98
N GLY A 28 -29.44 -11.73 -31.32
CA GLY A 28 -29.51 -10.40 -31.93
C GLY A 28 -30.29 -10.38 -33.23
N ASP A 29 -29.95 -11.27 -34.16
CA ASP A 29 -30.59 -11.36 -35.50
C ASP A 29 -32.07 -11.77 -35.45
N GLU A 30 -32.49 -12.44 -34.36
CA GLU A 30 -33.85 -12.96 -34.20
C GLU A 30 -34.74 -11.97 -33.42
N ALA A 31 -34.16 -11.18 -32.51
CA ALA A 31 -34.92 -10.40 -31.54
C ALA A 31 -34.84 -8.88 -31.75
N TYR A 32 -33.77 -8.40 -32.39
CA TYR A 32 -33.59 -6.98 -32.70
C TYR A 32 -33.82 -6.73 -34.21
N ARG A 33 -34.36 -5.58 -34.53
CA ARG A 33 -34.28 -5.08 -35.90
C ARG A 33 -32.83 -4.60 -36.17
N PRO A 34 -32.31 -4.74 -37.40
CA PRO A 34 -30.94 -4.30 -37.71
C PRO A 34 -30.67 -2.86 -37.29
N GLU A 35 -31.58 -1.94 -37.51
CA GLU A 35 -31.49 -0.54 -37.15
C GLU A 35 -31.43 -0.27 -35.63
N ASP A 36 -31.94 -1.20 -34.81
CA ASP A 36 -31.88 -1.08 -33.36
C ASP A 36 -30.50 -1.47 -32.86
N LEU A 37 -29.86 -2.52 -33.40
CA LEU A 37 -28.50 -2.91 -33.11
C LEU A 37 -27.49 -1.86 -33.58
N ASP A 38 -27.69 -1.27 -34.74
CA ASP A 38 -26.82 -0.23 -35.29
C ASP A 38 -26.78 1.07 -34.43
N ARG A 39 -27.86 1.30 -33.66
CA ARG A 39 -27.96 2.46 -32.75
C ARG A 39 -27.36 2.20 -31.36
N MET A 40 -27.14 0.93 -31.02
CA MET A 40 -26.64 0.55 -29.70
C MET A 40 -25.13 0.52 -29.70
N ASP A 41 -24.51 1.20 -28.73
CA ASP A 41 -23.10 0.91 -28.38
C ASP A 41 -23.06 -0.37 -27.56
N THR A 42 -22.78 -1.48 -28.24
CA THR A 42 -22.70 -2.81 -27.65
C THR A 42 -21.30 -3.17 -27.15
N ASN A 43 -20.31 -2.31 -27.37
CA ASN A 43 -18.93 -2.55 -27.00
C ASN A 43 -18.70 -2.43 -25.48
N LEU A 44 -17.64 -3.05 -25.00
CA LEU A 44 -17.17 -2.80 -23.65
C LEU A 44 -16.61 -1.38 -23.57
N ARG A 45 -16.95 -0.67 -22.50
CA ARG A 45 -16.36 0.64 -22.22
C ARG A 45 -14.88 0.48 -21.92
N PRO A 46 -13.97 1.14 -22.62
CA PRO A 46 -12.55 1.10 -22.34
C PRO A 46 -12.24 1.83 -21.03
N ILE A 47 -11.13 1.43 -20.40
CA ILE A 47 -10.49 2.26 -19.39
C ILE A 47 -9.64 3.29 -20.14
N GLU A 48 -9.98 4.57 -20.03
CA GLU A 48 -9.39 5.64 -20.83
C GLU A 48 -7.88 5.78 -20.65
N LYS A 49 -7.41 5.67 -19.41
CA LYS A 49 -6.00 5.66 -19.07
C LYS A 49 -5.66 4.34 -18.39
N PHE A 50 -4.81 3.55 -19.05
CA PHE A 50 -4.32 2.30 -18.51
C PHE A 50 -2.80 2.24 -18.66
N GLY A 51 -2.10 1.87 -17.60
CA GLY A 51 -0.65 1.78 -17.60
C GLY A 51 -0.13 0.73 -16.63
N SER A 52 1.14 0.41 -16.79
CA SER A 52 1.84 -0.50 -15.88
C SER A 52 3.15 0.13 -15.43
N TYR A 53 3.42 0.05 -14.14
CA TYR A 53 4.71 0.42 -13.56
C TYR A 53 5.22 -0.71 -12.65
N LYS A 54 6.41 -1.25 -12.95
CA LYS A 54 7.02 -2.37 -12.19
C LYS A 54 6.10 -3.59 -12.00
N GLY A 55 5.16 -3.81 -12.92
CA GLY A 55 4.20 -4.90 -12.85
C GLY A 55 2.91 -4.59 -12.09
N PHE A 56 2.82 -3.44 -11.43
CA PHE A 56 1.55 -2.90 -10.91
C PHE A 56 0.75 -2.31 -12.07
N LEU A 57 -0.53 -2.65 -12.11
CA LEU A 57 -1.45 -2.17 -13.14
C LEU A 57 -2.31 -1.03 -12.57
N PHE A 58 -2.40 0.04 -13.32
CA PHE A 58 -3.18 1.23 -12.96
C PHE A 58 -4.20 1.54 -14.03
N GLY A 59 -5.39 1.95 -13.63
CA GLY A 59 -6.44 2.36 -14.54
C GLY A 59 -7.16 3.60 -14.01
N CYS A 60 -7.50 4.53 -14.93
CA CYS A 60 -8.31 5.70 -14.63
C CYS A 60 -9.38 5.86 -15.72
N LEU A 61 -10.62 6.17 -15.29
CA LEU A 61 -11.74 6.40 -16.20
C LEU A 61 -11.80 7.83 -16.73
N ASP A 62 -10.98 8.71 -16.18
CA ASP A 62 -10.86 10.08 -16.60
C ASP A 62 -9.87 10.17 -17.79
N ALA A 63 -10.36 10.59 -18.95
CA ALA A 63 -9.56 10.75 -20.16
C ALA A 63 -8.54 11.89 -20.04
N ASP A 64 -8.81 12.87 -19.19
CA ASP A 64 -7.95 14.05 -18.99
C ASP A 64 -6.92 13.84 -17.86
N ALA A 65 -6.94 12.67 -17.21
CA ALA A 65 -5.95 12.33 -16.20
C ALA A 65 -4.51 12.40 -16.78
N PRO A 66 -3.52 12.83 -16.00
CA PRO A 66 -2.13 12.87 -16.44
C PRO A 66 -1.60 11.47 -16.80
N PRO A 67 -0.51 11.38 -17.59
CA PRO A 67 0.21 10.12 -17.80
C PRO A 67 0.60 9.46 -16.47
N LEU A 68 0.70 8.11 -16.47
CA LEU A 68 0.94 7.35 -15.23
C LEU A 68 2.26 7.71 -14.54
N ASP A 69 3.32 7.95 -15.29
CA ASP A 69 4.63 8.37 -14.77
C ASP A 69 4.59 9.75 -14.13
N GLU A 70 3.86 10.69 -14.72
CA GLU A 70 3.62 12.01 -14.14
C GLU A 70 2.77 11.89 -12.86
N PHE A 71 1.72 11.07 -12.88
CA PHE A 71 0.88 10.84 -11.71
C PHE A 71 1.65 10.18 -10.56
N LEU A 72 2.41 9.12 -10.82
CA LEU A 72 3.21 8.45 -9.80
C LEU A 72 4.36 9.33 -9.29
N GLY A 73 4.97 10.14 -10.15
CA GLY A 73 5.95 11.15 -9.80
C GLY A 73 6.95 10.73 -8.73
N GLY A 74 6.94 11.45 -7.61
CA GLY A 74 7.83 11.20 -6.47
C GLY A 74 7.63 9.88 -5.73
N ALA A 75 6.53 9.14 -5.98
CA ALA A 75 6.32 7.81 -5.40
C ALA A 75 7.13 6.71 -6.12
N MET A 76 7.50 6.92 -7.39
CA MET A 76 8.19 5.91 -8.22
C MET A 76 9.47 5.36 -7.57
N PRO A 77 10.40 6.18 -7.04
CA PRO A 77 11.61 5.67 -6.40
C PRO A 77 11.32 4.74 -5.21
N PHE A 78 10.24 5.00 -4.48
CA PHE A 78 9.86 4.17 -3.31
C PHE A 78 9.18 2.87 -3.73
N ILE A 79 8.43 2.86 -4.84
CA ILE A 79 7.94 1.62 -5.48
C ILE A 79 9.13 0.78 -5.95
N ASP A 80 10.14 1.41 -6.55
CA ASP A 80 11.38 0.77 -6.97
C ASP A 80 12.10 0.07 -5.82
N LEU A 81 12.16 0.69 -4.63
CA LEU A 81 12.79 0.07 -3.46
C LEU A 81 12.17 -1.28 -3.11
N MET A 82 10.88 -1.47 -3.32
CA MET A 82 10.21 -2.74 -3.06
C MET A 82 10.51 -3.78 -4.15
N THR A 83 10.51 -3.38 -5.40
CA THR A 83 10.64 -4.29 -6.55
C THR A 83 12.08 -4.63 -6.88
N ASP A 84 13.01 -3.69 -6.74
CA ASP A 84 14.40 -3.83 -7.14
C ASP A 84 15.24 -4.68 -6.15
N GLN A 85 14.74 -4.91 -4.93
CA GLN A 85 15.37 -5.87 -4.00
C GLN A 85 15.18 -7.34 -4.42
N ALA A 86 14.44 -7.60 -5.50
CA ALA A 86 14.20 -8.91 -6.04
C ALA A 86 14.79 -9.01 -7.47
N PRO A 87 16.00 -9.52 -7.65
CA PRO A 87 16.67 -9.62 -8.98
C PRO A 87 15.84 -10.32 -10.04
N ASP A 88 15.07 -11.35 -9.65
CA ASP A 88 14.22 -12.15 -10.53
C ASP A 88 12.77 -11.65 -10.57
N GLY A 89 12.50 -10.50 -9.93
CA GLY A 89 11.18 -9.90 -9.78
C GLY A 89 10.41 -10.41 -8.57
N MET A 90 9.32 -9.72 -8.27
CA MET A 90 8.39 -10.06 -7.20
C MET A 90 7.27 -10.97 -7.72
N GLU A 91 6.64 -11.69 -6.80
CA GLU A 91 5.42 -12.42 -7.04
C GLU A 91 4.41 -12.20 -5.93
N ILE A 92 3.14 -12.23 -6.26
CA ILE A 92 2.05 -12.28 -5.29
C ILE A 92 1.94 -13.72 -4.81
N LEU A 93 2.02 -13.94 -3.50
CA LEU A 93 1.83 -15.25 -2.91
C LEU A 93 0.36 -15.66 -3.01
N ARG A 94 0.12 -16.97 -3.08
CA ARG A 94 -1.25 -17.50 -3.12
C ARG A 94 -1.97 -17.22 -1.82
N GLY A 95 -3.21 -16.83 -1.94
CA GLY A 95 -4.06 -16.41 -0.84
C GLY A 95 -4.19 -14.88 -0.84
N GLU A 96 -5.43 -14.45 -0.86
CA GLU A 96 -5.83 -13.07 -0.61
C GLU A 96 -6.61 -13.03 0.68
N SER A 97 -6.57 -11.90 1.34
CA SER A 97 -7.43 -11.63 2.47
C SER A 97 -8.29 -10.43 2.15
N ARG A 98 -9.59 -10.59 2.40
CA ARG A 98 -10.58 -9.55 2.18
C ARG A 98 -11.40 -9.38 3.44
N TYR A 99 -11.62 -8.13 3.83
CA TYR A 99 -12.45 -7.81 4.99
C TYR A 99 -13.15 -6.46 4.79
N MET A 100 -14.19 -6.26 5.58
CA MET A 100 -14.94 -5.01 5.63
C MET A 100 -14.53 -4.23 6.86
N MET A 101 -14.50 -2.92 6.73
CA MET A 101 -14.32 -1.96 7.80
C MET A 101 -15.52 -1.01 7.80
N GLU A 102 -16.22 -0.90 8.92
CA GLU A 102 -17.37 0.00 9.09
C GLU A 102 -16.88 1.44 9.34
N ALA A 103 -16.13 1.96 8.37
CA ALA A 103 -15.60 3.31 8.41
C ALA A 103 -15.29 3.83 7.00
N ASN A 104 -15.11 5.14 6.90
CA ASN A 104 -14.76 5.83 5.68
C ASN A 104 -13.36 5.45 5.20
N TRP A 105 -13.19 5.28 3.91
CA TRP A 105 -11.93 4.89 3.26
C TRP A 105 -10.76 5.86 3.55
N LYS A 106 -11.03 7.13 3.85
CA LYS A 106 -10.01 8.11 4.17
C LYS A 106 -9.26 7.78 5.47
N LEU A 107 -9.94 7.17 6.44
CA LEU A 107 -9.30 6.68 7.67
C LEU A 107 -8.26 5.59 7.38
N GLN A 108 -8.57 4.66 6.45
CA GLN A 108 -7.58 3.67 5.99
C GLN A 108 -6.40 4.33 5.26
N THR A 109 -6.65 5.41 4.50
CA THR A 109 -5.58 6.12 3.79
C THR A 109 -4.62 6.80 4.77
N GLU A 110 -5.12 7.48 5.80
CA GLU A 110 -4.29 8.06 6.87
C GLU A 110 -3.53 6.97 7.65
N ASN A 111 -4.24 5.95 8.14
CA ASN A 111 -3.65 4.83 8.87
C ASN A 111 -2.49 4.18 8.11
N SER A 112 -2.58 4.11 6.78
CA SER A 112 -1.54 3.46 5.96
C SER A 112 -0.18 4.16 5.99
N THR A 113 -0.12 5.44 6.37
CA THR A 113 1.13 6.22 6.47
C THR A 113 1.36 6.76 7.90
N ASP A 114 0.42 6.51 8.80
CA ASP A 114 0.53 6.92 10.19
C ASP A 114 1.55 6.06 10.97
N GLY A 115 2.56 6.70 11.52
CA GLY A 115 3.51 6.08 12.46
C GLY A 115 3.18 6.37 13.93
N TYR A 116 2.27 7.31 14.17
CA TYR A 116 1.96 7.79 15.52
C TYR A 116 1.13 6.79 16.33
N HIS A 117 0.16 6.11 15.69
CA HIS A 117 -0.68 5.12 16.37
C HIS A 117 0.09 3.87 16.83
N VAL A 118 1.24 3.56 16.19
CA VAL A 118 1.92 2.26 16.33
C VAL A 118 2.23 1.90 17.78
N ALA A 119 2.70 2.84 18.57
CA ALA A 119 3.07 2.59 19.97
C ALA A 119 1.88 2.36 20.91
N THR A 120 0.70 2.82 20.52
CA THR A 120 -0.54 2.71 21.31
C THR A 120 -1.43 1.60 20.80
N VAL A 121 -1.81 1.62 19.54
CA VAL A 121 -2.74 0.66 18.94
C VAL A 121 -2.10 -0.74 18.88
N HIS A 122 -0.83 -0.85 18.47
CA HIS A 122 -0.15 -2.14 18.37
C HIS A 122 0.60 -2.59 19.65
N ARG A 123 0.29 -1.98 20.78
CA ARG A 123 0.90 -2.39 22.07
C ARG A 123 0.57 -3.83 22.41
N ASN A 124 -0.66 -4.28 22.14
CA ASN A 124 -1.07 -5.66 22.38
C ASN A 124 -0.27 -6.65 21.51
N PHE A 125 -0.12 -6.35 20.22
CA PHE A 125 0.76 -7.12 19.33
C PHE A 125 2.18 -7.24 19.90
N ALA A 126 2.81 -6.12 20.23
CA ALA A 126 4.18 -6.08 20.74
C ALA A 126 4.34 -6.86 22.05
N THR A 127 3.38 -6.74 22.96
CA THR A 127 3.39 -7.46 24.24
C THR A 127 3.23 -8.97 24.03
N THR A 128 2.30 -9.38 23.15
CA THR A 128 2.05 -10.81 22.87
C THR A 128 3.24 -11.45 22.17
N VAL A 129 3.84 -10.76 21.23
CA VAL A 129 5.04 -11.22 20.54
C VAL A 129 6.20 -11.35 21.52
N GLY A 130 6.46 -10.34 22.34
CA GLY A 130 7.49 -10.39 23.38
C GLY A 130 7.27 -11.55 24.37
N TYR A 131 6.02 -11.84 24.75
CA TYR A 131 5.71 -12.99 25.61
C TYR A 131 5.97 -14.33 24.91
N ARG A 132 5.54 -14.49 23.64
CA ARG A 132 5.81 -15.71 22.85
C ARG A 132 7.31 -16.03 22.78
N GLU A 133 8.15 -15.02 22.68
CA GLU A 133 9.61 -15.18 22.65
C GLU A 133 10.18 -15.75 23.94
N THR A 134 9.57 -15.43 25.09
CA THR A 134 10.01 -16.02 26.35
C THR A 134 9.69 -17.52 26.46
N LEU A 135 8.76 -17.99 25.61
CA LEU A 135 8.34 -19.39 25.55
C LEU A 135 9.03 -20.18 24.43
N ALA A 136 9.68 -19.50 23.48
CA ALA A 136 10.35 -20.16 22.36
C ALA A 136 11.67 -20.80 22.78
N PRO A 137 12.03 -21.97 22.21
CA PRO A 137 13.35 -22.55 22.39
C PRO A 137 14.44 -21.58 21.89
N GLU A 138 15.63 -21.61 22.51
CA GLU A 138 16.77 -20.84 22.05
C GLU A 138 17.04 -21.12 20.55
N GLY A 139 16.99 -20.08 19.74
CA GLY A 139 17.25 -20.14 18.28
C GLY A 139 16.03 -19.95 17.38
N ASP A 140 14.80 -19.99 17.88
CA ASP A 140 13.57 -19.82 17.07
C ASP A 140 12.98 -18.39 17.16
N SER A 141 13.72 -17.47 17.73
CA SER A 141 13.32 -16.06 17.91
C SER A 141 13.53 -15.23 16.60
N GLY A 142 12.91 -15.64 15.51
CA GLY A 142 12.91 -14.84 14.30
C GLY A 142 12.19 -13.52 14.50
N MET A 143 12.80 -12.40 14.13
CA MET A 143 12.26 -11.03 13.97
C MET A 143 11.45 -10.38 15.12
N ALA A 144 10.72 -11.14 15.87
CA ALA A 144 9.72 -10.68 16.80
C ALA A 144 10.31 -9.80 17.91
N LYS A 145 11.43 -10.20 18.49
CA LYS A 145 12.04 -9.56 19.66
C LYS A 145 12.42 -8.11 19.42
N THR A 146 13.09 -7.85 18.30
CA THR A 146 13.60 -6.53 18.00
C THR A 146 12.49 -5.55 17.64
N GLU A 147 11.51 -5.97 16.84
CA GLU A 147 10.41 -5.09 16.42
C GLU A 147 9.41 -4.87 17.56
N ALA A 148 9.06 -5.91 18.32
CA ALA A 148 8.19 -5.77 19.48
C ALA A 148 8.83 -4.86 20.55
N SER A 149 10.11 -5.03 20.84
CA SER A 149 10.85 -4.17 21.78
C SER A 149 10.84 -2.71 21.30
N ARG A 150 10.97 -2.48 20.01
CA ARG A 150 10.96 -1.12 19.42
C ARG A 150 9.59 -0.45 19.47
N ILE A 151 8.51 -1.20 19.31
CA ILE A 151 7.15 -0.68 19.48
C ILE A 151 6.92 -0.26 20.93
N LEU A 152 7.44 -1.04 21.88
CA LEU A 152 7.31 -0.77 23.32
C LEU A 152 8.32 0.24 23.85
N SER A 153 9.41 0.49 23.11
CA SER A 153 10.48 1.41 23.51
C SER A 153 10.06 2.86 23.27
N LEU A 154 10.44 3.72 24.22
CA LEU A 154 10.38 5.17 24.08
C LEU A 154 11.64 5.75 23.37
N GLU A 155 12.55 4.90 22.92
CA GLU A 155 13.74 5.34 22.20
C GLU A 155 13.37 5.97 20.85
N LYS A 156 14.04 7.07 20.54
CA LYS A 156 13.89 7.71 19.23
C LYS A 156 14.45 6.81 18.14
N ILE A 157 13.57 6.32 17.30
CA ILE A 157 13.93 5.61 16.08
C ILE A 157 14.19 6.65 15.00
N ASN A 158 15.31 6.54 14.27
CA ASN A 158 15.53 7.33 13.08
C ASN A 158 14.45 6.99 12.04
N SER A 159 13.63 7.96 11.69
CA SER A 159 12.41 7.76 10.91
C SER A 159 11.96 9.08 10.29
N GLY A 160 11.06 9.03 9.35
CA GLY A 160 10.50 10.23 8.74
C GLY A 160 9.26 9.97 7.91
N GLY A 161 8.63 11.07 7.52
CA GLY A 161 7.50 11.09 6.60
C GLY A 161 7.74 12.07 5.45
N TYR A 162 7.22 11.76 4.28
CA TYR A 162 7.34 12.60 3.08
C TYR A 162 6.01 12.80 2.38
N ASP A 163 5.79 14.05 1.96
CA ASP A 163 4.87 14.39 0.89
C ASP A 163 5.64 14.34 -0.43
N VAL A 164 5.29 13.43 -1.31
CA VAL A 164 5.99 13.28 -2.60
C VAL A 164 5.15 13.75 -3.80
N GLY A 165 4.09 14.51 -3.53
CA GLY A 165 3.18 15.06 -4.54
C GLY A 165 2.03 14.12 -4.92
N ASN A 166 1.06 14.65 -5.65
CA ASN A 166 -0.11 13.94 -6.18
C ASN A 166 -0.88 13.12 -5.12
N GLY A 167 -0.87 13.56 -3.86
CA GLY A 167 -1.51 12.87 -2.76
C GLY A 167 -0.75 11.64 -2.23
N HIS A 168 0.44 11.38 -2.75
CA HIS A 168 1.24 10.24 -2.32
C HIS A 168 2.04 10.56 -1.07
N MET A 169 2.08 9.59 -0.16
CA MET A 169 2.69 9.73 1.16
C MET A 169 3.65 8.59 1.43
N ILE A 170 4.75 8.91 2.08
CA ILE A 170 5.75 7.92 2.52
C ILE A 170 5.95 8.07 4.02
N ASN A 171 5.98 6.93 4.72
CA ASN A 171 6.52 6.86 6.07
C ASN A 171 7.63 5.81 6.09
N TRP A 172 8.71 6.07 6.83
CA TRP A 172 9.85 5.16 6.93
C TRP A 172 10.47 5.18 8.32
N ALA A 173 11.12 4.08 8.66
CA ALA A 173 11.91 3.98 9.88
C ALA A 173 13.08 3.00 9.70
N ASP A 174 14.20 3.25 10.35
CA ASP A 174 15.31 2.32 10.37
C ASP A 174 14.87 0.99 11.01
N ARG A 175 15.33 -0.13 10.47
CA ARG A 175 15.11 -1.47 11.05
C ARG A 175 16.01 -1.69 12.24
N GLY A 176 15.49 -2.33 13.29
CA GLY A 176 16.29 -2.63 14.50
C GLY A 176 17.36 -3.68 14.28
N ASN A 177 17.08 -4.66 13.44
CA ASN A 177 18.01 -5.72 13.05
C ASN A 177 17.86 -6.01 11.56
N PRO A 178 18.45 -5.20 10.68
CA PRO A 178 18.34 -5.39 9.23
C PRO A 178 18.94 -6.71 8.75
N GLU A 179 19.95 -7.24 9.45
CA GLU A 179 20.63 -8.49 9.08
C GLU A 179 19.71 -9.71 9.22
N ALA A 180 18.72 -9.66 10.12
CA ALA A 180 17.69 -10.69 10.24
C ALA A 180 16.59 -10.57 9.16
N GLY A 181 16.66 -9.59 8.30
CA GLY A 181 15.72 -9.40 7.20
C GLY A 181 15.87 -10.47 6.11
N PRO A 182 14.77 -10.97 5.52
CA PRO A 182 14.84 -12.04 4.52
C PRO A 182 15.58 -11.66 3.23
N SER A 183 15.72 -10.36 2.96
CA SER A 183 16.46 -9.86 1.78
C SER A 183 17.95 -9.56 2.07
N TRP A 184 18.39 -9.60 3.33
CA TRP A 184 19.76 -9.28 3.71
C TRP A 184 20.85 -10.11 3.01
N PRO A 185 20.67 -11.44 2.78
CA PRO A 185 21.66 -12.24 2.06
C PRO A 185 21.98 -11.75 0.64
N GLN A 186 21.12 -10.90 0.07
CA GLN A 186 21.34 -10.34 -1.28
C GLN A 186 22.14 -9.03 -1.28
N ARG A 187 22.55 -8.53 -0.12
CA ARG A 187 23.17 -7.21 0.06
C ARG A 187 24.36 -6.98 -0.88
N GLU A 188 25.28 -7.93 -0.96
CA GLU A 188 26.45 -7.82 -1.82
C GLU A 188 26.08 -7.74 -3.32
N ALA A 189 25.16 -8.56 -3.76
CA ALA A 189 24.66 -8.53 -5.14
C ALA A 189 23.93 -7.23 -5.47
N LEU A 190 23.19 -6.68 -4.52
CA LEU A 190 22.50 -5.39 -4.66
C LEU A 190 23.50 -4.23 -4.74
N LEU A 191 24.57 -4.25 -3.93
CA LEU A 191 25.61 -3.22 -3.97
C LEU A 191 26.40 -3.18 -5.29
N GLN A 192 26.41 -4.27 -6.03
CA GLN A 192 26.99 -4.29 -7.38
C GLN A 192 26.06 -3.69 -8.44
N ARG A 193 24.77 -3.58 -8.15
CA ARG A 193 23.74 -3.11 -9.09
C ARG A 193 23.26 -1.71 -8.82
N TYR A 194 23.28 -1.28 -7.56
CA TYR A 194 22.68 -0.04 -7.12
C TYR A 194 23.62 0.76 -6.21
N PRO A 195 23.47 2.09 -6.17
CA PRO A 195 24.19 2.94 -5.21
C PRO A 195 23.95 2.50 -3.75
N ALA A 196 24.97 2.66 -2.90
CA ALA A 196 24.91 2.24 -1.50
C ALA A 196 23.72 2.82 -0.73
N GLY A 197 23.37 4.09 -0.96
CA GLY A 197 22.20 4.73 -0.36
C GLY A 197 20.89 4.02 -0.71
N LYS A 198 20.71 3.61 -1.99
CA LYS A 198 19.54 2.86 -2.41
C LYS A 198 19.49 1.47 -1.76
N VAL A 199 20.62 0.78 -1.64
CA VAL A 199 20.71 -0.54 -0.98
C VAL A 199 20.41 -0.42 0.51
N LYS A 200 20.90 0.61 1.17
CA LYS A 200 20.56 0.92 2.57
C LYS A 200 19.06 1.12 2.74
N TRP A 201 18.44 1.92 1.87
CA TRP A 201 17.00 2.12 1.87
C TRP A 201 16.21 0.80 1.66
N MET A 202 16.69 -0.10 0.80
CA MET A 202 16.05 -1.40 0.58
C MET A 202 16.10 -2.32 1.80
N LEU A 203 17.25 -2.40 2.47
CA LEU A 203 17.54 -3.45 3.45
C LEU A 203 17.46 -2.98 4.90
N GLU A 204 17.83 -1.72 5.16
CA GLU A 204 17.99 -1.20 6.52
C GLU A 204 16.80 -0.34 6.97
N ARG A 205 15.88 0.03 6.05
CA ARG A 205 14.68 0.82 6.35
C ARG A 205 13.40 0.08 6.02
N GLY A 206 12.45 0.11 6.95
CA GLY A 206 11.07 -0.26 6.68
C GLY A 206 10.31 0.94 6.12
N ARG A 207 9.35 0.69 5.23
CA ARG A 207 8.60 1.76 4.54
C ARG A 207 7.14 1.40 4.37
N THR A 208 6.31 2.44 4.43
CA THR A 208 4.97 2.43 3.85
C THR A 208 4.92 3.44 2.72
N VAL A 209 4.33 3.06 1.60
CA VAL A 209 4.16 3.89 0.40
C VAL A 209 2.69 3.92 0.08
N THR A 210 2.04 5.03 0.38
CA THR A 210 0.63 5.23 0.04
C THR A 210 0.55 5.95 -1.29
N VAL A 211 0.06 5.24 -2.30
CA VAL A 211 -0.24 5.80 -3.62
C VAL A 211 -1.71 6.18 -3.66
N PHE A 212 -1.97 7.47 -3.75
CA PHE A 212 -3.33 8.00 -3.84
C PHE A 212 -4.11 7.36 -5.01
N PRO A 213 -5.40 7.02 -4.86
CA PRO A 213 -6.19 7.21 -3.64
C PRO A 213 -6.19 5.98 -2.71
N ASN A 214 -5.80 4.78 -3.16
CA ASN A 214 -6.26 3.56 -2.51
C ASN A 214 -5.26 2.38 -2.56
N LEU A 215 -3.98 2.64 -2.76
CA LEU A 215 -2.94 1.60 -2.78
C LEU A 215 -1.91 1.85 -1.68
N LEU A 216 -1.67 0.83 -0.88
CA LEU A 216 -0.55 0.77 0.06
C LEU A 216 0.42 -0.32 -0.36
N LEU A 217 1.69 0.05 -0.46
CA LEU A 217 2.82 -0.86 -0.50
C LEU A 217 3.53 -0.78 0.85
N ASN A 218 3.54 -1.87 1.58
CA ASN A 218 4.15 -1.91 2.91
C ASN A 218 5.33 -2.88 2.93
N ASP A 219 6.43 -2.43 3.50
CA ASP A 219 7.66 -3.20 3.67
C ASP A 219 8.28 -2.92 5.06
N VAL A 220 7.43 -2.88 6.09
CA VAL A 220 7.87 -2.71 7.50
C VAL A 220 8.06 -4.07 8.15
N ALA A 221 6.99 -4.75 8.51
CA ALA A 221 7.04 -6.06 9.16
C ALA A 221 7.21 -7.21 8.14
N SER A 222 6.50 -7.11 7.04
CA SER A 222 6.58 -8.01 5.88
C SER A 222 6.25 -7.22 4.64
N SER A 223 6.46 -7.78 3.46
CA SER A 223 6.11 -7.09 2.22
C SER A 223 4.69 -7.43 1.82
N CYS A 224 3.83 -6.43 1.73
CA CYS A 224 2.45 -6.62 1.31
C CYS A 224 1.92 -5.49 0.43
N ILE A 225 0.89 -5.82 -0.33
CA ILE A 225 0.04 -4.89 -1.05
C ILE A 225 -1.29 -4.83 -0.32
N ARG A 226 -1.84 -3.65 -0.13
CA ARG A 226 -3.20 -3.45 0.35
C ARG A 226 -3.92 -2.48 -0.57
N VAL A 227 -5.14 -2.82 -0.94
CA VAL A 227 -6.02 -1.96 -1.75
C VAL A 227 -7.35 -1.85 -1.01
N TRP A 228 -7.92 -0.65 -0.98
CA TRP A 228 -9.23 -0.44 -0.39
C TRP A 228 -10.18 0.17 -1.41
N ARG A 229 -11.44 -0.18 -1.24
CA ARG A 229 -12.53 0.26 -2.10
C ARG A 229 -13.68 0.77 -1.24
N PRO A 230 -14.06 2.06 -1.35
CA PRO A 230 -15.25 2.56 -0.68
C PRO A 230 -16.50 1.88 -1.26
N ILE A 231 -17.33 1.34 -0.39
CA ILE A 231 -18.64 0.79 -0.74
C ILE A 231 -19.71 1.85 -0.46
N SER A 232 -19.56 2.57 0.64
CA SER A 232 -20.34 3.75 1.02
C SER A 232 -19.47 4.76 1.76
N ALA A 233 -20.06 5.83 2.26
CA ALA A 233 -19.36 6.79 3.11
C ALA A 233 -18.86 6.16 4.43
N GLU A 234 -19.49 5.10 4.89
CA GLU A 234 -19.29 4.46 6.19
C GLU A 234 -18.80 3.01 6.08
N LEU A 235 -18.56 2.51 4.85
CA LEU A 235 -18.17 1.13 4.64
C LEU A 235 -17.09 1.02 3.59
N THR A 236 -15.99 0.40 3.94
CA THR A 236 -14.83 0.18 3.07
C THR A 236 -14.47 -1.30 3.00
N GLU A 237 -14.33 -1.83 1.79
CA GLU A 237 -13.74 -3.15 1.56
C GLU A 237 -12.23 -3.02 1.44
N ILE A 238 -11.49 -3.90 2.09
CA ILE A 238 -10.03 -3.91 2.07
C ILE A 238 -9.55 -5.28 1.60
N GLU A 239 -8.66 -5.28 0.63
CA GLU A 239 -7.98 -6.47 0.12
C GLU A 239 -6.49 -6.36 0.38
N THR A 240 -5.86 -7.48 0.80
CA THR A 240 -4.42 -7.51 1.09
C THR A 240 -3.79 -8.81 0.61
N TRP A 241 -2.55 -8.70 0.11
CA TRP A 241 -1.75 -9.80 -0.41
C TRP A 241 -0.33 -9.71 0.13
N CYS A 242 0.21 -10.86 0.52
CA CYS A 242 1.64 -10.98 0.75
C CYS A 242 2.38 -11.04 -0.60
N ILE A 243 3.47 -10.31 -0.72
CA ILE A 243 4.36 -10.38 -1.89
C ILE A 243 5.75 -10.80 -1.47
N ALA A 244 6.44 -11.48 -2.37
CA ALA A 244 7.77 -12.01 -2.10
C ALA A 244 8.66 -11.96 -3.35
N PRO A 245 9.98 -11.93 -3.19
CA PRO A 245 10.90 -12.22 -4.28
C PRO A 245 10.63 -13.60 -4.90
N LYS A 246 10.67 -13.69 -6.22
CA LYS A 246 10.73 -14.98 -6.91
C LYS A 246 12.02 -15.71 -6.49
N ASN A 247 11.96 -17.03 -6.40
CA ASN A 247 13.10 -17.86 -6.01
C ASN A 247 13.69 -17.55 -4.63
N GLU A 248 12.92 -16.89 -3.75
CA GLU A 248 13.30 -16.67 -2.34
C GLU A 248 13.54 -18.03 -1.65
N ALA A 249 14.57 -18.10 -0.81
CA ALA A 249 14.86 -19.30 -0.03
C ALA A 249 13.63 -19.74 0.82
N PRO A 250 13.34 -21.04 0.92
CA PRO A 250 12.13 -21.52 1.61
C PRO A 250 11.99 -21.04 3.06
N GLU A 251 13.10 -20.90 3.78
CA GLU A 251 13.14 -20.42 5.17
C GLU A 251 12.76 -18.93 5.23
N ALA A 252 13.33 -18.11 4.35
CA ALA A 252 13.02 -16.69 4.26
C ALA A 252 11.54 -16.47 3.86
N ARG A 253 11.03 -17.29 2.94
CA ARG A 253 9.62 -17.28 2.53
C ARG A 253 8.69 -17.64 3.68
N ARG A 254 8.99 -18.69 4.45
CA ARG A 254 8.21 -19.05 5.65
C ARG A 254 8.19 -17.92 6.67
N ALA A 255 9.35 -17.32 6.94
CA ALA A 255 9.46 -16.19 7.85
C ALA A 255 8.64 -14.98 7.36
N ARG A 256 8.69 -14.67 6.07
CA ARG A 256 7.91 -13.58 5.45
C ARG A 256 6.41 -13.81 5.59
N ILE A 257 5.92 -15.01 5.25
CA ILE A 257 4.50 -15.38 5.36
C ILE A 257 4.05 -15.29 6.83
N ARG A 258 4.84 -15.85 7.74
CA ARG A 258 4.51 -15.80 9.17
C ARG A 258 4.38 -14.39 9.70
N LYS A 259 5.29 -13.49 9.31
CA LYS A 259 5.25 -12.08 9.67
C LYS A 259 4.02 -11.37 9.08
N TYR A 260 3.67 -11.69 7.83
CA TYR A 260 2.46 -11.18 7.20
C TYR A 260 1.21 -11.65 7.94
N GLU A 261 1.11 -12.92 8.27
CA GLU A 261 -0.02 -13.49 9.00
C GLU A 261 -0.15 -12.93 10.43
N ASP A 262 0.96 -12.73 11.13
CA ASP A 262 0.96 -12.21 12.50
C ASP A 262 0.57 -10.71 12.57
N PHE A 263 0.84 -9.93 11.51
CA PHE A 263 0.62 -8.49 11.52
C PHE A 263 -0.46 -8.01 10.54
N PHE A 264 -0.39 -8.39 9.26
CA PHE A 264 -1.22 -7.79 8.20
C PHE A 264 -2.47 -8.59 7.83
N PHE A 265 -2.61 -9.79 8.34
CA PHE A 265 -3.78 -10.62 8.08
C PHE A 265 -5.00 -10.09 8.86
N PRO A 266 -6.24 -10.19 8.33
CA PRO A 266 -7.44 -9.68 9.00
C PRO A 266 -7.68 -10.25 10.40
N ALA A 267 -7.25 -11.50 10.63
CA ALA A 267 -7.33 -12.18 11.93
C ALA A 267 -5.98 -12.19 12.66
N SER A 268 -5.11 -11.22 12.37
CA SER A 268 -3.80 -11.07 13.00
C SER A 268 -3.90 -10.48 14.42
N LEU A 269 -2.74 -10.19 14.98
CA LEU A 269 -2.64 -9.53 16.28
C LEU A 269 -2.63 -7.98 16.17
N ALA A 270 -2.58 -7.42 14.96
CA ALA A 270 -2.44 -5.98 14.76
C ALA A 270 -3.60 -5.34 13.98
N VAL A 271 -3.95 -5.88 12.80
CA VAL A 271 -5.01 -5.29 11.95
C VAL A 271 -6.37 -5.16 12.63
N PRO A 272 -6.86 -6.12 13.47
CA PRO A 272 -8.11 -5.94 14.18
C PRO A 272 -8.13 -4.71 15.11
N ASP A 273 -6.99 -4.37 15.70
CA ASP A 273 -6.86 -3.18 16.56
C ASP A 273 -6.96 -1.89 15.74
N ASP A 274 -6.35 -1.85 14.54
CA ASP A 274 -6.49 -0.75 13.57
C ASP A 274 -7.95 -0.56 13.14
N VAL A 275 -8.59 -1.64 12.72
CA VAL A 275 -10.00 -1.63 12.27
C VAL A 275 -10.88 -1.07 13.39
N ARG A 276 -10.71 -1.56 14.61
CA ARG A 276 -11.51 -1.10 15.75
C ARG A 276 -11.28 0.39 16.07
N ALA A 277 -10.04 0.85 15.95
CA ALA A 277 -9.71 2.27 16.16
C ALA A 277 -10.38 3.17 15.09
N MET A 278 -10.30 2.77 13.82
CA MET A 278 -10.91 3.50 12.70
C MET A 278 -12.44 3.53 12.76
N GLU A 279 -13.07 2.40 13.12
CA GLU A 279 -14.53 2.33 13.34
C GLU A 279 -14.95 3.23 14.51
N GLY A 280 -14.15 3.27 15.58
CA GLY A 280 -14.37 4.18 16.70
C GLY A 280 -14.25 5.66 16.30
N ALA A 281 -13.28 5.99 15.43
CA ALA A 281 -13.12 7.34 14.89
C ALA A 281 -14.29 7.74 13.97
N GLN A 282 -14.81 6.80 13.16
CA GLN A 282 -16.02 7.02 12.36
C GLN A 282 -17.22 7.41 13.24
N ILE A 283 -17.49 6.62 14.26
CA ILE A 283 -18.59 6.90 15.21
C ILE A 283 -18.38 8.25 15.92
N GLY A 284 -17.14 8.56 16.32
CA GLY A 284 -16.82 9.85 16.94
C GLY A 284 -17.04 11.03 16.01
N SER A 285 -16.71 10.87 14.72
CA SER A 285 -16.91 11.91 13.71
C SER A 285 -18.40 12.22 13.45
N GLU A 286 -19.27 11.21 13.55
CA GLU A 286 -20.71 11.38 13.41
C GLU A 286 -21.35 12.19 14.58
N ALA A 287 -20.69 12.20 15.73
CA ALA A 287 -21.15 12.94 16.90
C ALA A 287 -20.76 14.43 16.87
N LEU A 288 -19.90 14.86 15.94
CA LEU A 288 -19.42 16.23 15.83
C LEU A 288 -20.26 16.99 14.81
N GLU A 289 -20.95 18.05 15.24
CA GLU A 289 -21.75 18.91 14.34
C GLU A 289 -20.87 19.82 13.47
N ASP A 290 -19.71 20.28 13.96
CA ASP A 290 -18.81 21.21 13.25
C ASP A 290 -17.32 21.01 13.68
N GLY A 291 -16.85 19.77 13.72
CA GLY A 291 -15.49 19.46 14.18
C GLY A 291 -14.44 19.46 13.06
N TRP A 292 -13.34 20.18 13.28
CA TRP A 292 -12.12 20.07 12.47
C TRP A 292 -11.06 19.31 13.25
N ASN A 293 -10.36 18.40 12.59
CA ASN A 293 -9.18 17.77 13.15
C ASN A 293 -7.96 18.69 12.98
N ASP A 294 -7.14 18.77 14.01
CA ASP A 294 -5.86 19.46 13.95
C ASP A 294 -4.77 18.45 13.55
N LEU A 295 -4.17 18.67 12.39
CA LEU A 295 -3.08 17.86 11.84
C LEU A 295 -1.71 18.56 12.01
N ALA A 296 -1.57 19.49 12.95
CA ALA A 296 -0.36 20.28 13.14
C ALA A 296 0.81 19.50 13.80
N LEU A 297 0.58 18.26 14.22
CA LEU A 297 1.64 17.43 14.78
C LEU A 297 2.78 17.21 13.77
N GLY A 298 3.95 17.74 14.09
CA GLY A 298 5.11 17.72 13.20
C GLY A 298 5.42 19.05 12.49
N HIS A 299 4.54 20.05 12.55
CA HIS A 299 4.78 21.35 11.91
C HIS A 299 6.08 22.02 12.35
N LYS A 300 6.44 21.86 13.63
CA LYS A 300 7.67 22.43 14.18
C LYS A 300 8.96 21.89 13.53
N THR A 301 8.90 20.67 13.03
CA THR A 301 10.04 19.93 12.48
C THR A 301 9.96 19.72 10.98
N LEU A 302 8.94 20.30 10.34
CA LEU A 302 8.76 20.23 8.91
C LEU A 302 9.91 20.90 8.17
N VAL A 303 10.42 20.24 7.14
CA VAL A 303 11.49 20.69 6.26
C VAL A 303 10.95 20.81 4.85
N ASP A 304 11.10 21.97 4.23
CA ASP A 304 10.79 22.13 2.81
C ASP A 304 11.82 21.34 1.97
N GLY A 305 11.31 20.47 1.10
CA GLY A 305 12.14 19.63 0.26
C GLY A 305 12.76 18.44 1.00
N ALA A 306 13.98 18.08 0.58
CA ALA A 306 14.65 16.84 1.00
C ALA A 306 15.42 17.00 2.31
N ASP A 307 15.17 16.13 3.28
CA ASP A 307 16.04 15.87 4.41
C ASP A 307 17.28 15.04 4.00
N ASP A 308 18.14 14.71 4.95
CA ASP A 308 19.37 13.96 4.66
C ASP A 308 19.09 12.52 4.19
N ALA A 309 18.03 11.90 4.68
CA ALA A 309 17.63 10.56 4.26
C ALA A 309 17.09 10.55 2.83
N ALA A 310 16.31 11.55 2.44
CA ALA A 310 15.85 11.74 1.07
C ALA A 310 17.02 12.00 0.11
N LYS A 311 17.98 12.86 0.50
CA LYS A 311 19.23 13.12 -0.27
C LYS A 311 20.06 11.84 -0.45
N GLU A 312 20.14 10.99 0.58
CA GLU A 312 20.85 9.70 0.50
C GLU A 312 20.23 8.78 -0.58
N LEU A 313 18.92 8.80 -0.75
CA LEU A 313 18.21 8.07 -1.81
C LEU A 313 18.29 8.78 -3.18
N GLY A 314 18.57 10.09 -3.18
CA GLY A 314 18.56 10.91 -4.39
C GLY A 314 17.15 11.35 -4.80
N VAL A 315 16.23 11.53 -3.84
CA VAL A 315 14.86 11.98 -4.08
C VAL A 315 14.61 13.37 -3.50
N THR A 316 13.63 14.08 -4.07
CA THR A 316 13.27 15.42 -3.63
C THR A 316 11.76 15.46 -3.37
N PRO A 317 11.31 15.10 -2.16
CA PRO A 317 9.92 15.28 -1.77
C PRO A 317 9.55 16.78 -1.74
N LEU A 318 8.26 17.09 -1.76
CA LEU A 318 7.79 18.46 -1.56
C LEU A 318 8.14 18.95 -0.16
N ASN A 319 7.99 18.08 0.82
CA ASN A 319 8.47 18.30 2.18
C ASN A 319 8.84 17.00 2.87
N SER A 320 9.66 17.11 3.87
CA SER A 320 10.13 16.02 4.74
C SER A 320 9.82 16.36 6.18
N ASN A 321 9.51 15.35 6.98
CA ASN A 321 9.39 15.52 8.41
C ASN A 321 10.19 14.44 9.14
N PRO A 322 11.18 14.78 9.95
CA PRO A 322 11.89 13.83 10.77
C PRO A 322 10.99 13.30 11.88
N GLY A 323 11.06 11.99 12.11
CA GLY A 323 10.20 11.27 13.05
C GLY A 323 8.97 10.68 12.38
N ARG A 324 8.54 9.53 12.89
CA ARG A 324 7.34 8.84 12.39
C ARG A 324 6.05 9.26 13.10
N GLU A 325 6.19 9.93 14.24
CA GLU A 325 5.07 10.38 15.08
C GLU A 325 4.65 11.79 14.65
N VAL A 326 4.27 11.91 13.38
CA VAL A 326 3.89 13.18 12.73
C VAL A 326 2.68 12.97 11.83
N GLU A 327 1.86 13.99 11.66
CA GLU A 327 0.66 13.98 10.82
C GLU A 327 0.80 14.81 9.54
N THR A 328 1.89 15.56 9.44
CA THR A 328 2.14 16.44 8.27
C THR A 328 2.15 15.73 6.91
N PRO A 329 2.53 14.44 6.75
CA PRO A 329 2.38 13.76 5.47
C PRO A 329 0.93 13.66 5.00
N PHE A 330 -0.06 13.68 5.92
CA PHE A 330 -1.48 13.63 5.57
C PHE A 330 -1.94 14.84 4.76
N PHE A 331 -1.24 15.97 4.83
CA PHE A 331 -1.52 17.13 4.00
C PHE A 331 -1.44 16.83 2.51
N ALA A 332 -0.56 15.91 2.09
CA ALA A 332 -0.48 15.47 0.70
C ALA A 332 -1.82 14.89 0.23
N PHE A 333 -2.34 13.93 1.00
CA PHE A 333 -3.61 13.28 0.72
C PHE A 333 -4.79 14.27 0.73
N TRP A 334 -4.93 15.06 1.79
CA TRP A 334 -6.06 15.97 1.95
C TRP A 334 -6.06 17.08 0.90
N ARG A 335 -4.90 17.62 0.55
CA ARG A 335 -4.74 18.61 -0.52
C ARG A 335 -5.16 18.05 -1.87
N GLU A 336 -4.70 16.87 -2.22
CA GLU A 336 -5.05 16.21 -3.48
C GLU A 336 -6.54 15.86 -3.52
N TRP A 337 -7.09 15.31 -2.45
CA TRP A 337 -8.51 15.01 -2.35
C TRP A 337 -9.37 16.26 -2.52
N ALA A 338 -9.04 17.35 -1.86
CA ALA A 338 -9.75 18.62 -2.01
C ALA A 338 -9.64 19.18 -3.44
N ALA A 339 -8.46 19.12 -4.04
CA ALA A 339 -8.25 19.59 -5.41
C ALA A 339 -9.09 18.81 -6.43
N ARG A 340 -9.26 17.49 -6.23
CA ARG A 340 -10.08 16.65 -7.11
C ARG A 340 -11.59 16.88 -6.96
N LEU A 341 -12.03 17.45 -5.87
CA LEU A 341 -13.44 17.78 -5.62
C LEU A 341 -13.78 19.24 -5.95
N SER A 342 -12.77 20.06 -6.15
CA SER A 342 -12.97 21.47 -6.54
C SER A 342 -13.29 21.54 -8.03
N PRO A 343 -14.32 22.32 -8.41
CA PRO A 343 -14.73 22.45 -9.82
C PRO A 343 -13.67 23.16 -10.66
#